data_be227710cc89d7a0399d228ba0bac47a
#
_entry.id   be227710cc89d7a0399d228ba0bac47a
#
_cell.length_a   1.000
_cell.length_b   1.000
_cell.length_c   1.000
_cell.angle_alpha   90.00
_cell.angle_beta   90.00
_cell.angle_gamma   90.00
#
_symmetry.space_group_name_H-M   'P 1'
#
loop_
_entity.id
_entity.type
_entity.pdbx_description
1 polymer ?
#
loop_
_entity_poly.entity_id
_entity_poly.type
_entity_poly.pdbx_seq_one_letter_code
_entity_poly.pdbx_strand_id
1 'polypeptide(L)'
;FKDVTKPTHDWVNTNFFDLFNEDNYDVIQTGRSGHPEYPFIHINKTPIIDSIHLAGMGEDKANVYKTVLISQEQKSKWVQAGGNPQRGVIIPVPVEVPENYTESYIEELGWENKFVFGMHQRNDIHIFSPIPLEAYEEIQSDDTAFLILGGSANHRKQAKDYQLKNVKFLDTTSDVNLIHKFLNTLNVYAHGRSDGEQCSSSIIEGLSHNLPMISHTAPSMGQKEQIGDAGEVVNDYQGYSEVMKNLMNNKNYYVV
;
A
#
# COMPACT_ATOMS: atom_id res chain seq x y z
N PHE A 1 -7.44 -20.09 -16.41
CA PHE A 1 -6.19 -19.37 -16.68
C PHE A 1 -6.39 -18.50 -17.90
N LYS A 2 -6.19 -17.16 -17.78
CA LYS A 2 -6.11 -16.29 -18.95
C LYS A 2 -4.87 -16.69 -19.76
N ASP A 3 -5.01 -16.78 -21.08
CA ASP A 3 -3.86 -17.00 -21.95
C ASP A 3 -3.01 -15.73 -21.98
N VAL A 4 -1.94 -15.73 -21.15
CA VAL A 4 -1.02 -14.58 -20.98
C VAL A 4 -0.16 -14.34 -22.24
N THR A 5 -0.22 -15.21 -23.22
CA THR A 5 0.50 -15.06 -24.49
C THR A 5 -0.23 -14.16 -25.48
N LYS A 6 -1.50 -13.85 -25.21
CA LYS A 6 -2.34 -13.02 -26.07
C LYS A 6 -2.54 -11.64 -25.51
N PRO A 7 -2.75 -10.65 -26.37
CA PRO A 7 -3.11 -9.30 -25.97
C PRO A 7 -4.37 -9.29 -25.10
N THR A 8 -4.33 -8.53 -23.99
CA THR A 8 -5.47 -8.37 -23.09
C THR A 8 -6.31 -7.12 -23.38
N HIS A 9 -5.77 -6.19 -24.16
CA HIS A 9 -6.41 -4.95 -24.58
C HIS A 9 -6.21 -4.71 -26.07
N ASP A 10 -7.27 -4.62 -26.81
CA ASP A 10 -7.23 -4.48 -28.28
C ASP A 10 -6.41 -3.27 -28.74
N TRP A 11 -6.49 -2.15 -28.05
CA TRP A 11 -5.76 -0.93 -28.42
C TRP A 11 -4.25 -1.01 -28.17
N VAL A 12 -3.80 -1.84 -27.22
CA VAL A 12 -2.35 -2.00 -26.93
C VAL A 12 -1.71 -2.98 -27.89
N ASN A 13 -2.48 -3.88 -28.46
CA ASN A 13 -1.93 -5.17 -28.83
C ASN A 13 -2.09 -5.56 -30.29
N THR A 14 -3.08 -4.99 -30.97
CA THR A 14 -3.30 -5.32 -32.38
C THR A 14 -2.11 -4.94 -33.24
N ASN A 15 -1.33 -3.93 -32.84
CA ASN A 15 -0.24 -3.40 -33.67
C ASN A 15 1.07 -3.18 -32.87
N PHE A 16 1.25 -3.80 -31.68
CA PHE A 16 2.45 -3.54 -30.89
C PHE A 16 3.73 -3.83 -31.69
N PHE A 17 3.85 -5.02 -32.26
CA PHE A 17 5.03 -5.41 -33.04
C PHE A 17 5.07 -4.84 -34.45
N ASP A 18 4.00 -4.20 -34.94
CA ASP A 18 4.04 -3.41 -36.18
C ASP A 18 4.73 -2.06 -35.95
N LEU A 19 4.63 -1.54 -34.73
CA LEU A 19 5.21 -0.26 -34.33
C LEU A 19 6.52 -0.41 -33.52
N PHE A 20 6.68 -1.52 -32.82
CA PHE A 20 7.82 -1.80 -31.96
C PHE A 20 8.78 -2.79 -32.62
N ASN A 21 10.03 -2.35 -32.78
CA ASN A 21 11.13 -3.22 -33.15
C ASN A 21 12.22 -3.12 -32.08
N GLU A 22 12.49 -4.24 -31.39
CA GLU A 22 13.48 -4.27 -30.30
C GLU A 22 14.90 -3.90 -30.76
N ASP A 23 15.23 -4.08 -32.04
CA ASP A 23 16.53 -3.71 -32.60
C ASP A 23 16.77 -2.19 -32.65
N ASN A 24 15.74 -1.37 -32.39
CA ASN A 24 15.86 0.10 -32.32
C ASN A 24 16.25 0.62 -30.92
N TYR A 25 16.43 -0.27 -29.96
CA TYR A 25 16.64 0.11 -28.56
C TYR A 25 17.86 -0.61 -27.98
N ASP A 26 18.67 0.13 -27.21
CA ASP A 26 19.80 -0.44 -26.47
C ASP A 26 19.36 -1.16 -25.20
N VAL A 27 18.24 -0.72 -24.60
CA VAL A 27 17.64 -1.28 -23.39
C VAL A 27 16.13 -1.06 -23.41
N ILE A 28 15.39 -2.00 -22.85
CA ILE A 28 13.92 -1.93 -22.72
C ILE A 28 13.59 -2.00 -21.24
N GLN A 29 12.77 -1.06 -20.75
CA GLN A 29 12.17 -1.14 -19.43
C GLN A 29 10.75 -1.66 -19.54
N THR A 30 10.44 -2.66 -18.71
CA THR A 30 9.09 -3.20 -18.57
C THR A 30 8.53 -2.96 -17.18
N GLY A 31 7.20 -2.81 -17.08
CA GLY A 31 6.47 -2.79 -15.82
C GLY A 31 5.36 -3.83 -15.91
N ARG A 32 5.36 -4.82 -15.02
CA ARG A 32 4.40 -5.93 -15.07
C ARG A 32 4.05 -6.49 -13.69
N SER A 33 3.07 -7.36 -13.66
CA SER A 33 2.59 -7.99 -12.42
C SER A 33 3.52 -9.10 -11.90
N GLY A 34 4.54 -9.51 -12.66
CA GLY A 34 5.46 -10.58 -12.27
C GLY A 34 5.09 -11.95 -12.85
N HIS A 35 4.29 -11.97 -13.89
CA HIS A 35 3.98 -13.15 -14.70
C HIS A 35 4.58 -13.01 -16.11
N PRO A 36 4.80 -14.13 -16.83
CA PRO A 36 5.11 -14.07 -18.26
C PRO A 36 3.91 -13.47 -19.00
N GLU A 37 4.03 -12.22 -19.38
CA GLU A 37 2.97 -11.42 -19.97
C GLU A 37 3.35 -10.97 -21.38
N TYR A 38 2.35 -10.85 -22.25
CA TYR A 38 2.52 -10.16 -23.52
C TYR A 38 2.71 -8.65 -23.28
N PRO A 39 3.62 -7.94 -23.96
CA PRO A 39 4.55 -8.43 -25.02
C PRO A 39 5.90 -8.92 -24.48
N PHE A 40 6.14 -8.88 -23.17
CA PHE A 40 7.42 -9.22 -22.51
C PHE A 40 7.99 -10.59 -22.99
N ILE A 41 7.15 -11.62 -23.09
CA ILE A 41 7.56 -12.96 -23.52
C ILE A 41 8.17 -13.02 -24.93
N HIS A 42 7.83 -12.04 -25.79
CA HIS A 42 8.28 -11.98 -27.19
C HIS A 42 9.52 -11.10 -27.39
N ILE A 43 9.98 -10.36 -26.38
CA ILE A 43 11.20 -9.53 -26.44
C ILE A 43 12.37 -10.43 -26.03
N ASN A 44 13.25 -10.78 -26.95
CA ASN A 44 14.24 -11.84 -26.72
C ASN A 44 15.70 -11.44 -26.97
N LYS A 45 15.96 -10.30 -27.62
CA LYS A 45 17.30 -9.86 -28.01
C LYS A 45 17.82 -8.73 -27.13
N THR A 46 17.04 -7.64 -27.05
CA THR A 46 17.45 -6.43 -26.35
C THR A 46 17.45 -6.65 -24.84
N PRO A 47 18.45 -6.16 -24.10
CA PRO A 47 18.48 -6.23 -22.64
C PRO A 47 17.25 -5.59 -22.01
N ILE A 48 16.69 -6.25 -20.99
CA ILE A 48 15.50 -5.77 -20.26
C ILE A 48 15.87 -5.41 -18.84
N ILE A 49 15.38 -4.25 -18.38
CA ILE A 49 15.20 -3.92 -16.96
C ILE A 49 13.72 -4.15 -16.65
N ASP A 50 13.44 -5.18 -15.86
CA ASP A 50 12.07 -5.63 -15.58
C ASP A 50 11.62 -5.15 -14.20
N SER A 51 10.64 -4.26 -14.14
CA SER A 51 10.03 -3.81 -12.88
C SER A 51 8.78 -4.62 -12.59
N ILE A 52 8.76 -5.37 -11.49
CA ILE A 52 7.61 -6.17 -11.09
C ILE A 52 7.02 -5.65 -9.78
N HIS A 53 5.69 -5.54 -9.74
CA HIS A 53 4.95 -4.93 -8.62
C HIS A 53 4.26 -5.95 -7.71
N LEU A 54 4.13 -7.21 -8.15
CA LEU A 54 3.57 -8.29 -7.35
C LEU A 54 4.59 -9.42 -7.25
N ALA A 55 4.54 -10.18 -6.16
CA ALA A 55 5.31 -11.42 -6.03
C ALA A 55 4.80 -12.42 -7.08
N GLY A 56 5.46 -12.43 -8.21
CA GLY A 56 5.18 -13.35 -9.30
C GLY A 56 6.12 -14.54 -9.29
N MET A 57 6.00 -15.36 -10.33
CA MET A 57 6.96 -16.43 -10.57
C MET A 57 8.32 -15.83 -10.93
N GLY A 58 9.38 -16.38 -10.36
CA GLY A 58 10.73 -16.08 -10.78
C GLY A 58 10.92 -16.52 -12.23
N GLU A 59 11.43 -15.63 -13.05
CA GLU A 59 11.74 -15.93 -14.44
C GLU A 59 13.22 -15.83 -14.68
N ASP A 60 13.77 -16.86 -15.31
CA ASP A 60 15.15 -16.84 -15.79
C ASP A 60 15.17 -16.59 -17.31
N LYS A 61 14.68 -15.41 -17.72
CA LYS A 61 14.77 -14.98 -19.10
C LYS A 61 16.16 -14.41 -19.35
N ALA A 62 16.87 -14.96 -20.33
CA ALA A 62 18.30 -14.70 -20.54
C ALA A 62 18.63 -13.21 -20.77
N ASN A 63 17.76 -12.48 -21.46
CA ASN A 63 17.93 -11.06 -21.76
C ASN A 63 17.43 -10.10 -20.66
N VAL A 64 16.87 -10.59 -19.54
CA VAL A 64 16.60 -9.75 -18.36
C VAL A 64 17.91 -9.50 -17.64
N TYR A 65 18.39 -8.25 -17.70
CA TYR A 65 19.64 -7.85 -17.07
C TYR A 65 19.45 -7.57 -15.57
N LYS A 66 18.38 -6.86 -15.22
CA LYS A 66 17.99 -6.58 -13.83
C LYS A 66 16.48 -6.70 -13.66
N THR A 67 16.07 -7.20 -12.50
CA THR A 67 14.68 -7.19 -12.04
C THR A 67 14.57 -6.24 -10.86
N VAL A 68 13.76 -5.20 -11.01
CA VAL A 68 13.43 -4.25 -9.96
C VAL A 68 12.27 -4.79 -9.15
N LEU A 69 12.47 -4.87 -7.85
CA LEU A 69 11.54 -5.38 -6.84
C LEU A 69 11.28 -4.27 -5.82
N ILE A 70 10.09 -4.21 -5.26
CA ILE A 70 9.67 -3.07 -4.44
C ILE A 70 9.92 -3.25 -2.93
N SER A 71 10.29 -4.46 -2.49
CA SER A 71 10.62 -4.75 -1.10
C SER A 71 11.53 -5.97 -0.96
N GLN A 72 12.15 -6.14 0.20
CA GLN A 72 12.95 -7.33 0.52
C GLN A 72 12.05 -8.57 0.62
N GLU A 73 10.84 -8.43 1.13
CA GLU A 73 9.86 -9.52 1.15
C GLU A 73 9.51 -10.00 -0.26
N GLN A 74 9.22 -9.05 -1.17
CA GLN A 74 8.95 -9.40 -2.56
C GLN A 74 10.15 -10.09 -3.20
N LYS A 75 11.38 -9.59 -2.96
CA LYS A 75 12.60 -10.21 -3.47
C LYS A 75 12.75 -11.64 -2.97
N SER A 76 12.48 -11.88 -1.69
CA SER A 76 12.56 -13.20 -1.10
C SER A 76 11.58 -14.18 -1.75
N LYS A 77 10.33 -13.78 -1.94
CA LYS A 77 9.30 -14.58 -2.63
C LYS A 77 9.66 -14.83 -4.10
N TRP A 78 10.17 -13.81 -4.79
CA TRP A 78 10.60 -13.92 -6.18
C TRP A 78 11.78 -14.90 -6.35
N VAL A 79 12.77 -14.87 -5.44
CA VAL A 79 13.89 -15.82 -5.44
C VAL A 79 13.39 -17.25 -5.16
N GLN A 80 12.48 -17.43 -4.19
CA GLN A 80 11.87 -18.73 -3.92
C GLN A 80 11.11 -19.29 -5.12
N ALA A 81 10.54 -18.43 -5.94
CA ALA A 81 9.85 -18.80 -7.17
C ALA A 81 10.79 -19.01 -8.38
N GLY A 82 12.12 -19.00 -8.19
CA GLY A 82 13.12 -19.26 -9.22
C GLY A 82 13.85 -18.05 -9.80
N GLY A 83 13.58 -16.84 -9.27
CA GLY A 83 14.29 -15.63 -9.68
C GLY A 83 15.77 -15.65 -9.32
N ASN A 84 16.63 -15.13 -10.18
CA ASN A 84 18.07 -15.07 -9.95
C ASN A 84 18.43 -13.94 -8.96
N PRO A 85 18.89 -14.24 -7.73
CA PRO A 85 19.14 -13.23 -6.69
C PRO A 85 20.15 -12.14 -7.08
N GLN A 86 21.09 -12.45 -8.01
CA GLN A 86 22.10 -11.50 -8.50
C GLN A 86 21.51 -10.46 -9.46
N ARG A 87 20.36 -10.75 -10.06
CA ARG A 87 19.65 -9.83 -10.95
C ARG A 87 18.65 -8.97 -10.21
N GLY A 88 18.15 -9.39 -9.04
CA GLY A 88 17.16 -8.67 -8.25
C GLY A 88 17.76 -7.45 -7.53
N VAL A 89 17.23 -6.27 -7.79
CA VAL A 89 17.52 -5.02 -7.07
C VAL A 89 16.25 -4.52 -6.41
N ILE A 90 16.38 -3.93 -5.22
CA ILE A 90 15.25 -3.36 -4.50
C ILE A 90 15.22 -1.87 -4.76
N ILE A 91 14.13 -1.39 -5.32
CA ILE A 91 13.81 0.03 -5.47
C ILE A 91 12.36 0.19 -5.01
N PRO A 92 12.12 0.70 -3.79
CA PRO A 92 10.78 0.92 -3.27
C PRO A 92 9.97 1.88 -4.15
N VAL A 93 8.64 1.83 -4.02
CA VAL A 93 7.75 2.79 -4.67
C VAL A 93 8.05 4.18 -4.13
N PRO A 94 8.29 5.18 -4.99
CA PRO A 94 8.53 6.56 -4.55
C PRO A 94 7.22 7.21 -4.09
N VAL A 95 7.33 8.18 -3.21
CA VAL A 95 6.24 9.06 -2.80
C VAL A 95 6.71 10.51 -2.89
N GLU A 96 5.80 11.40 -3.22
CA GLU A 96 6.02 12.83 -3.11
C GLU A 96 5.90 13.24 -1.63
N VAL A 97 6.92 13.94 -1.13
CA VAL A 97 6.87 14.50 0.22
C VAL A 97 6.22 15.88 0.14
N PRO A 98 5.10 16.11 0.83
CA PRO A 98 4.38 17.37 0.73
C PRO A 98 5.19 18.51 1.35
N GLU A 99 5.48 19.53 0.56
CA GLU A 99 6.08 20.77 1.04
C GLU A 99 4.97 21.77 1.40
N ASN A 100 4.95 22.22 2.66
CA ASN A 100 4.08 23.30 3.16
C ASN A 100 2.56 23.07 3.02
N TYR A 101 2.10 21.83 2.96
CA TYR A 101 0.68 21.51 2.94
C TYR A 101 0.12 21.44 4.36
N THR A 102 -0.82 22.31 4.72
CA THR A 102 -1.35 22.46 6.09
C THR A 102 -2.85 22.25 6.23
N GLU A 103 -3.59 22.07 5.12
CA GLU A 103 -5.02 21.84 5.19
C GLU A 103 -5.37 20.52 5.86
N SER A 104 -6.45 20.53 6.65
CA SER A 104 -7.01 19.33 7.30
C SER A 104 -8.54 19.36 7.31
N TYR A 105 -9.17 18.25 7.63
CA TYR A 105 -10.61 18.16 7.81
C TYR A 105 -11.05 18.44 9.26
N ILE A 106 -10.15 18.80 10.17
CA ILE A 106 -10.44 18.97 11.61
C ILE A 106 -11.62 19.90 11.85
N GLU A 107 -11.57 21.13 11.31
CA GLU A 107 -12.63 22.14 11.49
C GLU A 107 -13.95 21.71 10.80
N GLU A 108 -13.87 21.17 9.57
CA GLU A 108 -15.04 20.74 8.82
C GLU A 108 -15.81 19.60 9.52
N LEU A 109 -15.10 18.78 10.30
CA LEU A 109 -15.65 17.65 11.05
C LEU A 109 -16.01 17.99 12.50
N GLY A 110 -15.61 19.17 13.01
CA GLY A 110 -15.79 19.55 14.41
C GLY A 110 -14.94 18.68 15.35
N TRP A 111 -13.70 18.38 14.96
CA TRP A 111 -12.81 17.44 15.65
C TRP A 111 -11.58 18.11 16.30
N GLU A 112 -11.63 19.40 16.61
CA GLU A 112 -10.53 20.20 17.14
C GLU A 112 -9.92 19.65 18.44
N ASN A 113 -10.73 18.91 19.20
CA ASN A 113 -10.29 18.31 20.48
C ASN A 113 -10.23 16.79 20.44
N LYS A 114 -10.24 16.16 19.27
CA LYS A 114 -10.20 14.71 19.15
C LYS A 114 -8.83 14.20 18.75
N PHE A 115 -8.49 13.03 19.28
CA PHE A 115 -7.37 12.24 18.78
C PHE A 115 -7.84 11.39 17.59
N VAL A 116 -7.29 11.63 16.41
CA VAL A 116 -7.80 11.10 15.17
C VAL A 116 -6.92 9.97 14.66
N PHE A 117 -7.47 8.77 14.61
CA PHE A 117 -6.93 7.64 13.85
C PHE A 117 -7.50 7.65 12.44
N GLY A 118 -6.80 7.02 11.50
CA GLY A 118 -7.40 6.85 10.20
C GLY A 118 -6.58 5.99 9.25
N MET A 119 -7.23 5.63 8.16
CA MET A 119 -6.62 4.88 7.06
C MET A 119 -7.21 5.29 5.73
N HIS A 120 -6.45 5.18 4.66
CA HIS A 120 -7.03 5.24 3.33
C HIS A 120 -6.85 3.91 2.60
N GLN A 121 -7.91 3.45 1.97
CA GLN A 121 -7.94 2.17 1.31
C GLN A 121 -8.98 2.20 0.18
N ARG A 122 -8.62 1.61 -0.97
CA ARG A 122 -9.58 1.46 -2.06
C ARG A 122 -10.82 0.67 -1.62
N ASN A 123 -11.94 0.91 -2.29
CA ASN A 123 -13.18 0.17 -2.03
C ASN A 123 -13.09 -1.25 -2.61
N ASP A 124 -12.46 -2.16 -1.86
CA ASP A 124 -12.27 -3.56 -2.24
C ASP A 124 -12.55 -4.45 -1.02
N ILE A 125 -13.53 -5.33 -1.14
CA ILE A 125 -13.93 -6.23 -0.05
C ILE A 125 -12.90 -7.35 0.21
N HIS A 126 -12.05 -7.66 -0.77
CA HIS A 126 -11.08 -8.76 -0.66
C HIS A 126 -9.86 -8.39 0.20
N ILE A 127 -9.63 -7.10 0.41
CA ILE A 127 -8.53 -6.61 1.24
C ILE A 127 -9.00 -6.10 2.61
N PHE A 128 -10.29 -6.25 2.91
CA PHE A 128 -10.87 -5.81 4.17
C PHE A 128 -10.24 -6.52 5.36
N SER A 129 -9.81 -5.76 6.37
CA SER A 129 -9.43 -6.25 7.69
C SER A 129 -10.34 -5.66 8.75
N PRO A 130 -10.94 -6.46 9.64
CA PRO A 130 -11.76 -5.94 10.73
C PRO A 130 -10.93 -5.33 11.86
N ILE A 131 -9.66 -5.67 11.99
CA ILE A 131 -8.79 -5.39 13.13
C ILE A 131 -8.73 -3.91 13.53
N PRO A 132 -8.53 -2.93 12.63
CA PRO A 132 -8.44 -1.53 13.03
C PRO A 132 -9.71 -0.99 13.69
N LEU A 133 -10.87 -1.38 13.18
CA LEU A 133 -12.15 -0.93 13.74
C LEU A 133 -12.58 -1.74 14.97
N GLU A 134 -12.21 -3.03 15.10
CA GLU A 134 -12.33 -3.80 16.33
C GLU A 134 -11.49 -3.18 17.45
N ALA A 135 -10.26 -2.82 17.15
CA ALA A 135 -9.39 -2.14 18.11
C ALA A 135 -9.92 -0.75 18.49
N TYR A 136 -10.48 -0.02 17.54
CA TYR A 136 -11.09 1.27 17.83
C TYR A 136 -12.34 1.15 18.70
N GLU A 137 -13.13 0.09 18.58
CA GLU A 137 -14.27 -0.19 19.47
C GLU A 137 -13.85 -0.18 20.96
N GLU A 138 -12.70 -0.78 21.27
CA GLU A 138 -12.14 -0.86 22.63
C GLU A 138 -11.73 0.48 23.25
N ILE A 139 -11.44 1.49 22.41
CA ILE A 139 -10.88 2.77 22.83
C ILE A 139 -11.79 3.97 22.53
N GLN A 140 -12.89 3.74 21.80
CA GLN A 140 -13.75 4.83 21.37
C GLN A 140 -14.28 5.66 22.55
N SER A 141 -14.24 6.96 22.41
CA SER A 141 -14.71 7.92 23.42
C SER A 141 -15.22 9.19 22.73
N ASP A 142 -15.61 10.17 23.52
CA ASP A 142 -15.96 11.48 22.98
C ASP A 142 -14.73 12.26 22.48
N ASP A 143 -13.52 11.88 22.96
CA ASP A 143 -12.24 12.53 22.62
C ASP A 143 -11.48 11.81 21.49
N THR A 144 -12.03 10.74 20.93
CA THR A 144 -11.41 9.98 19.84
C THR A 144 -12.24 10.03 18.57
N ALA A 145 -11.59 9.89 17.42
CA ALA A 145 -12.25 9.79 16.12
C ALA A 145 -11.49 8.82 15.18
N PHE A 146 -12.21 8.29 14.19
CA PHE A 146 -11.62 7.47 13.14
C PHE A 146 -12.05 7.95 11.76
N LEU A 147 -11.09 8.35 10.93
CA LEU A 147 -11.34 8.85 9.57
C LEU A 147 -10.91 7.81 8.54
N ILE A 148 -11.79 7.48 7.61
CA ILE A 148 -11.52 6.53 6.54
C ILE A 148 -11.71 7.21 5.20
N LEU A 149 -10.65 7.28 4.40
CA LEU A 149 -10.73 7.72 3.01
C LEU A 149 -10.92 6.47 2.12
N GLY A 150 -12.07 6.37 1.47
CA GLY A 150 -12.50 5.19 0.75
C GLY A 150 -13.09 4.12 1.66
N GLY A 151 -12.40 2.99 1.76
CA GLY A 151 -12.88 1.81 2.51
C GLY A 151 -14.02 1.06 1.81
N SER A 152 -14.18 -0.22 2.14
CA SER A 152 -15.19 -1.10 1.55
C SER A 152 -16.54 -1.00 2.28
N ALA A 153 -17.58 -1.64 1.69
CA ALA A 153 -18.88 -1.80 2.34
C ALA A 153 -18.79 -2.53 3.69
N ASN A 154 -17.78 -3.43 3.85
CA ASN A 154 -17.55 -4.16 5.10
C ASN A 154 -17.11 -3.24 6.24
N HIS A 155 -16.25 -2.24 5.97
CA HIS A 155 -15.87 -1.24 6.99
C HIS A 155 -17.10 -0.43 7.44
N ARG A 156 -17.94 0.01 6.50
CA ARG A 156 -19.17 0.76 6.82
C ARG A 156 -20.14 -0.10 7.63
N LYS A 157 -20.28 -1.38 7.27
CA LYS A 157 -21.11 -2.34 7.99
C LYS A 157 -20.59 -2.55 9.41
N GLN A 158 -19.29 -2.79 9.57
CA GLN A 158 -18.64 -2.98 10.87
C GLN A 158 -18.83 -1.76 11.77
N ALA A 159 -18.57 -0.55 11.27
CA ALA A 159 -18.74 0.68 12.03
C ALA A 159 -20.20 0.85 12.54
N LYS A 160 -21.18 0.45 11.72
CA LYS A 160 -22.60 0.47 12.11
C LYS A 160 -22.93 -0.61 13.12
N ASP A 161 -22.49 -1.84 12.90
CA ASP A 161 -22.80 -2.98 13.77
C ASP A 161 -22.25 -2.80 15.18
N TYR A 162 -21.04 -2.23 15.28
CA TYR A 162 -20.37 -1.91 16.55
C TYR A 162 -20.78 -0.56 17.15
N GLN A 163 -21.67 0.18 16.47
CA GLN A 163 -22.14 1.51 16.90
C GLN A 163 -20.95 2.47 17.21
N LEU A 164 -19.91 2.43 16.36
CA LEU A 164 -18.70 3.19 16.59
C LEU A 164 -18.95 4.69 16.58
N LYS A 165 -18.45 5.38 17.60
CA LYS A 165 -18.52 6.83 17.74
C LYS A 165 -17.50 7.53 16.88
N ASN A 166 -17.88 8.72 16.38
CA ASN A 166 -16.97 9.62 15.65
C ASN A 166 -16.22 8.95 14.47
N VAL A 167 -16.86 8.00 13.78
CA VAL A 167 -16.31 7.40 12.55
C VAL A 167 -16.88 8.12 11.34
N LYS A 168 -15.99 8.58 10.46
CA LYS A 168 -16.35 9.25 9.21
C LYS A 168 -15.71 8.56 8.02
N PHE A 169 -16.48 8.43 6.95
CA PHE A 169 -16.01 7.92 5.66
C PHE A 169 -16.00 9.05 4.65
N LEU A 170 -14.88 9.28 4.02
CA LEU A 170 -14.74 10.14 2.84
C LEU A 170 -14.77 9.26 1.58
N ASP A 171 -15.15 9.85 0.46
CA ASP A 171 -15.14 9.13 -0.81
C ASP A 171 -13.72 8.85 -1.31
N THR A 172 -13.55 7.79 -2.07
CA THR A 172 -12.27 7.46 -2.71
C THR A 172 -11.89 8.58 -3.68
N THR A 173 -10.65 9.03 -3.63
CA THR A 173 -10.13 10.07 -4.51
C THR A 173 -8.75 9.71 -5.05
N SER A 174 -8.39 10.25 -6.21
CA SER A 174 -7.03 10.33 -6.75
C SER A 174 -6.46 11.75 -6.72
N ASP A 175 -7.20 12.69 -6.14
CA ASP A 175 -6.72 14.05 -5.93
C ASP A 175 -5.71 14.07 -4.79
N VAL A 176 -4.46 14.35 -5.11
CA VAL A 176 -3.34 14.37 -4.18
C VAL A 176 -3.55 15.39 -3.05
N ASN A 177 -4.17 16.53 -3.33
CA ASN A 177 -4.46 17.54 -2.31
C ASN A 177 -5.46 17.03 -1.26
N LEU A 178 -6.48 16.28 -1.70
CA LEU A 178 -7.45 15.68 -0.78
C LEU A 178 -6.83 14.54 0.04
N ILE A 179 -5.87 13.81 -0.52
CA ILE A 179 -5.09 12.79 0.21
C ILE A 179 -4.22 13.48 1.28
N HIS A 180 -3.50 14.55 0.94
CA HIS A 180 -2.73 15.34 1.90
C HIS A 180 -3.61 15.92 3.02
N LYS A 181 -4.76 16.50 2.65
CA LYS A 181 -5.74 17.02 3.62
C LYS A 181 -6.23 15.93 4.59
N PHE A 182 -6.50 14.73 4.06
CA PHE A 182 -6.83 13.57 4.87
C PHE A 182 -5.70 13.21 5.83
N LEU A 183 -4.47 13.05 5.34
CA LEU A 183 -3.32 12.63 6.15
C LEU A 183 -2.99 13.68 7.24
N ASN A 184 -3.07 14.97 6.93
CA ASN A 184 -2.89 16.05 7.91
C ASN A 184 -4.00 16.11 8.99
N THR A 185 -5.10 15.41 8.78
CA THR A 185 -6.17 15.30 9.78
C THR A 185 -5.83 14.28 10.87
N LEU A 186 -4.94 13.35 10.59
CA LEU A 186 -4.64 12.22 11.46
C LEU A 186 -3.57 12.53 12.51
N ASN A 187 -3.70 11.91 13.68
CA ASN A 187 -2.62 11.78 14.65
C ASN A 187 -1.87 10.45 14.49
N VAL A 188 -2.54 9.41 13.99
CA VAL A 188 -2.01 8.06 13.80
C VAL A 188 -2.58 7.45 12.54
N TYR A 189 -1.73 6.84 11.73
CA TYR A 189 -2.16 6.04 10.59
C TYR A 189 -2.42 4.58 11.01
N ALA A 190 -3.67 4.17 10.98
CA ALA A 190 -4.15 2.87 11.44
C ALA A 190 -4.33 1.91 10.25
N HIS A 191 -3.22 1.36 9.73
CA HIS A 191 -3.24 0.49 8.57
C HIS A 191 -3.91 -0.87 8.87
N GLY A 192 -4.77 -1.34 7.96
CA GLY A 192 -5.40 -2.65 8.07
C GLY A 192 -5.72 -3.27 6.72
N ARG A 193 -5.07 -4.41 6.43
CA ARG A 193 -5.27 -5.15 5.20
C ARG A 193 -5.11 -6.65 5.42
N SER A 194 -6.14 -7.43 5.06
CA SER A 194 -6.22 -8.87 5.37
C SER A 194 -5.17 -9.73 4.67
N ASP A 195 -4.74 -9.37 3.47
CA ASP A 195 -3.69 -10.06 2.70
C ASP A 195 -2.28 -9.48 2.93
N GLY A 196 -2.20 -8.35 3.67
CA GLY A 196 -0.96 -7.61 3.90
C GLY A 196 -0.47 -6.85 2.68
N GLU A 197 0.75 -6.36 2.76
CA GLU A 197 1.37 -5.54 1.72
C GLU A 197 2.74 -6.09 1.32
N GLN A 198 3.09 -5.92 0.07
CA GLN A 198 4.48 -6.08 -0.37
C GLN A 198 5.24 -4.76 -0.31
N CYS A 199 4.59 -3.70 -0.75
CA CYS A 199 4.99 -2.30 -0.60
C CYS A 199 3.74 -1.44 -0.81
N SER A 200 3.34 -0.71 0.22
CA SER A 200 2.11 0.07 0.22
C SER A 200 2.39 1.55 0.00
N SER A 201 1.80 2.14 -1.03
CA SER A 201 1.85 3.60 -1.22
C SER A 201 1.21 4.32 -0.04
N SER A 202 0.11 3.78 0.50
CA SER A 202 -0.62 4.41 1.61
C SER A 202 0.18 4.49 2.91
N ILE A 203 1.04 3.50 3.18
CA ILE A 203 1.97 3.53 4.32
C ILE A 203 3.03 4.62 4.09
N ILE A 204 3.64 4.64 2.89
CA ILE A 204 4.69 5.62 2.58
C ILE A 204 4.13 7.05 2.59
N GLU A 205 2.92 7.25 2.10
CA GLU A 205 2.21 8.54 2.14
C GLU A 205 1.96 8.98 3.59
N GLY A 206 1.51 8.08 4.47
CA GLY A 206 1.38 8.38 5.90
C GLY A 206 2.72 8.73 6.57
N LEU A 207 3.79 7.98 6.26
CA LEU A 207 5.15 8.28 6.74
C LEU A 207 5.66 9.63 6.26
N SER A 208 5.34 10.04 5.02
CA SER A 208 5.71 11.36 4.47
C SER A 208 5.04 12.53 5.20
N HIS A 209 3.96 12.25 5.94
CA HIS A 209 3.28 13.19 6.85
C HIS A 209 3.71 13.05 8.32
N ASN A 210 4.81 12.34 8.59
CA ASN A 210 5.32 12.09 9.95
C ASN A 210 4.30 11.40 10.86
N LEU A 211 3.40 10.60 10.31
CA LEU A 211 2.41 9.88 11.11
C LEU A 211 3.02 8.62 11.72
N PRO A 212 2.88 8.40 13.02
CA PRO A 212 3.13 7.09 13.61
C PRO A 212 2.17 6.05 13.03
N MET A 213 2.68 4.84 12.82
CA MET A 213 1.99 3.78 12.11
C MET A 213 1.58 2.63 13.03
N ILE A 214 0.37 2.12 12.85
CA ILE A 214 -0.03 0.83 13.41
C ILE A 214 -0.46 -0.06 12.26
N SER A 215 -0.04 -1.32 12.29
CA SER A 215 -0.50 -2.35 11.36
C SER A 215 -0.61 -3.70 12.07
N HIS A 216 -1.07 -4.72 11.36
CA HIS A 216 -1.16 -6.08 11.89
C HIS A 216 -0.49 -7.10 10.96
N THR A 217 -0.18 -8.28 11.50
CA THR A 217 0.36 -9.40 10.73
C THR A 217 -0.65 -9.90 9.70
N ALA A 218 -0.15 -10.30 8.55
CA ALA A 218 -0.92 -10.81 7.43
C ALA A 218 -0.05 -11.77 6.58
N PRO A 219 -0.59 -12.48 5.58
CA PRO A 219 0.19 -13.34 4.71
C PRO A 219 1.37 -12.66 3.99
N SER A 220 1.25 -11.38 3.68
CA SER A 220 2.34 -10.54 3.18
C SER A 220 2.77 -9.54 4.26
N MET A 221 4.06 -9.42 4.50
CA MET A 221 4.63 -8.68 5.63
C MET A 221 5.51 -7.50 5.22
N GLY A 222 5.43 -7.05 3.97
CA GLY A 222 6.20 -5.89 3.50
C GLY A 222 5.85 -4.59 4.23
N GLN A 223 4.63 -4.48 4.81
CA GLN A 223 4.28 -3.37 5.70
C GLN A 223 5.19 -3.27 6.92
N LYS A 224 5.69 -4.40 7.44
CA LYS A 224 6.64 -4.39 8.56
C LYS A 224 7.98 -3.77 8.18
N GLU A 225 8.45 -4.08 6.97
CA GLU A 225 9.69 -3.49 6.42
C GLU A 225 9.53 -1.98 6.21
N GLN A 226 8.36 -1.55 5.70
CA GLN A 226 8.10 -0.13 5.43
C GLN A 226 7.93 0.71 6.69
N ILE A 227 7.19 0.20 7.68
CA ILE A 227 6.93 0.88 8.94
C ILE A 227 8.22 1.02 9.76
N GLY A 228 9.05 -0.04 9.80
CA GLY A 228 10.31 0.00 10.56
C GLY A 228 10.11 0.49 11.98
N ASP A 229 10.88 1.50 12.39
CA ASP A 229 10.84 2.09 13.73
C ASP A 229 9.77 3.20 13.87
N ALA A 230 9.05 3.53 12.80
CA ALA A 230 8.00 4.55 12.83
C ALA A 230 6.64 4.03 13.35
N GLY A 231 6.58 2.79 13.83
CA GLY A 231 5.34 2.22 14.34
C GLY A 231 5.44 0.76 14.74
N GLU A 232 4.28 0.14 14.93
CA GLU A 232 4.19 -1.25 15.36
C GLU A 232 3.34 -2.12 14.44
N VAL A 233 3.74 -3.39 14.31
CA VAL A 233 2.98 -4.44 13.62
C VAL A 233 2.63 -5.51 14.63
N VAL A 234 1.37 -5.61 14.98
CA VAL A 234 0.81 -6.47 16.01
C VAL A 234 0.09 -7.69 15.43
N ASN A 235 -0.28 -8.65 16.26
CA ASN A 235 -0.87 -9.90 15.78
C ASN A 235 -2.40 -9.87 15.68
N ASP A 236 -3.06 -9.08 16.53
CA ASP A 236 -4.51 -9.10 16.72
C ASP A 236 -5.05 -7.71 17.12
N TYR A 237 -6.37 -7.61 17.28
CA TYR A 237 -7.01 -6.36 17.65
C TYR A 237 -6.69 -5.92 19.09
N GLN A 238 -6.40 -6.85 20.00
CA GLN A 238 -6.02 -6.51 21.38
C GLN A 238 -4.67 -5.76 21.39
N GLY A 239 -3.65 -6.33 20.73
CA GLY A 239 -2.38 -5.64 20.57
C GLY A 239 -2.53 -4.31 19.83
N TYR A 240 -3.43 -4.27 18.83
CA TYR A 240 -3.71 -3.05 18.09
C TYR A 240 -4.32 -1.95 18.97
N SER A 241 -5.30 -2.30 19.84
CA SER A 241 -5.93 -1.36 20.78
C SER A 241 -4.95 -0.91 21.87
N GLU A 242 -4.04 -1.77 22.30
CA GLU A 242 -2.99 -1.40 23.26
C GLU A 242 -2.04 -0.34 22.69
N VAL A 243 -1.58 -0.52 21.45
CA VAL A 243 -0.75 0.48 20.76
C VAL A 243 -1.52 1.79 20.56
N MET A 244 -2.81 1.72 20.17
CA MET A 244 -3.65 2.93 20.08
C MET A 244 -3.71 3.68 21.41
N LYS A 245 -3.94 2.98 22.54
CA LYS A 245 -3.96 3.57 23.90
C LYS A 245 -2.62 4.21 24.26
N ASN A 246 -1.52 3.54 23.94
CA ASN A 246 -0.17 4.04 24.22
C ASN A 246 0.12 5.33 23.45
N LEU A 247 -0.24 5.40 22.17
CA LEU A 247 -0.07 6.59 21.34
C LEU A 247 -0.91 7.78 21.82
N MET A 248 -2.14 7.53 22.30
CA MET A 248 -3.00 8.58 22.87
C MET A 248 -2.42 9.15 24.17
N ASN A 249 -1.84 8.30 25.01
CA ASN A 249 -1.42 8.67 26.37
C ASN A 249 0.03 9.17 26.43
N ASN A 250 0.85 8.89 25.43
CA ASN A 250 2.28 9.23 25.43
C ASN A 250 2.67 9.92 24.13
N LYS A 251 2.69 11.25 24.15
CA LYS A 251 3.06 12.08 22.99
C LYS A 251 4.50 11.84 22.47
N ASN A 252 5.34 11.18 23.27
CA ASN A 252 6.73 10.87 22.94
C ASN A 252 6.92 9.39 22.54
N TYR A 253 5.84 8.64 22.37
CA TYR A 253 5.94 7.20 22.08
C TYR A 253 6.67 6.93 20.75
N TYR A 254 6.51 7.83 19.78
CA TYR A 254 7.25 7.83 18.51
C TYR A 254 7.71 9.25 18.13
N VAL A 255 8.61 9.82 18.93
CA VAL A 255 9.39 10.97 18.50
C VAL A 255 10.67 10.42 17.89
N VAL A 256 10.71 10.38 16.56
CA VAL A 256 11.92 10.12 15.81
C VAL A 256 12.73 11.40 15.67
#